data_e39151c0afd825ca1aa99f5a1f0dfa7f
#
_entry.id   e39151c0afd825ca1aa99f5a1f0dfa7f
#
_cell.length_a   1.000
_cell.length_b   1.000
_cell.length_c   1.000
_cell.angle_alpha   90.00
_cell.angle_beta   90.00
_cell.angle_gamma   90.00
#
_symmetry.space_group_name_H-M   'P 1'
#
loop_
_entity.id
_entity.type
_entity.pdbx_description
1 polymer ?
#
loop_
_entity_poly.entity_id
_entity_poly.type
_entity_poly.pdbx_seq_one_letter_code
_entity_poly.pdbx_strand_id
1 'polypeptide(L)'
;YWDATTQYCGTCGSPMRINTGISKLCDKCHREIWPQLATAVICLVHKGDEILLVRAHNFRGNFHGLVAGFVETGETLEHAVEREIAEETGLTVRNIEYFGSQPWPYPNGLMVGFYAEYAGGEVHIQEEELKTAGWFSIDNLPVIPEKLSIARKLIDNWLLRKGRTAE
;
A
#
# COMPACT_ATOMS: atom_id res chain seq x y z
N TYR A 1 -10.32 15.04 10.54
CA TYR A 1 -8.99 14.65 11.05
C TYR A 1 -7.98 15.77 10.82
N TRP A 2 -7.57 16.06 9.59
CA TRP A 2 -6.52 17.03 9.25
C TRP A 2 -6.75 18.41 9.88
N ASP A 3 -7.96 18.94 9.82
CA ASP A 3 -8.30 20.23 10.43
C ASP A 3 -8.03 20.23 11.94
N ALA A 4 -8.47 19.19 12.65
CA ALA A 4 -8.29 19.07 14.10
C ALA A 4 -6.84 18.86 14.53
N THR A 5 -6.01 18.22 13.69
CA THR A 5 -4.59 17.92 14.00
C THR A 5 -3.63 18.99 13.51
N THR A 6 -4.10 19.95 12.70
CA THR A 6 -3.27 21.00 12.09
C THR A 6 -3.66 22.38 12.66
N GLN A 7 -3.45 22.58 13.97
CA GLN A 7 -3.84 23.79 14.67
C GLN A 7 -2.71 24.84 14.72
N TYR A 8 -1.46 24.39 14.55
CA TYR A 8 -0.27 25.25 14.67
C TYR A 8 0.62 25.11 13.45
N CYS A 9 1.31 26.20 13.09
CA CYS A 9 2.25 26.24 11.98
C CYS A 9 3.51 25.45 12.29
N GLY A 10 3.84 24.44 11.49
CA GLY A 10 5.06 23.62 11.66
C GLY A 10 6.36 24.40 11.41
N THR A 11 6.30 25.65 10.92
CA THR A 11 7.48 26.51 10.69
C THR A 11 7.75 27.42 11.87
N CYS A 12 6.74 28.07 12.46
CA CYS A 12 6.93 29.11 13.47
C CYS A 12 6.12 28.90 14.76
N GLY A 13 5.38 27.81 14.87
CA GLY A 13 4.58 27.46 16.03
C GLY A 13 3.33 28.32 16.27
N SER A 14 3.03 29.30 15.42
CA SER A 14 1.87 30.19 15.58
C SER A 14 0.57 29.48 15.18
N PRO A 15 -0.60 29.88 15.75
CA PRO A 15 -1.87 29.33 15.34
C PRO A 15 -2.13 29.48 13.85
N MET A 16 -2.85 28.52 13.28
CA MET A 16 -3.28 28.54 11.88
C MET A 16 -4.79 28.73 11.78
N ARG A 17 -5.22 29.50 10.79
CA ARG A 17 -6.64 29.66 10.46
C ARG A 17 -7.01 29.01 9.15
N ILE A 18 -8.27 28.69 9.00
CA ILE A 18 -8.84 28.25 7.71
C ILE A 18 -8.70 29.41 6.71
N ASN A 19 -8.10 29.14 5.57
CA ASN A 19 -7.94 30.10 4.47
C ASN A 19 -8.91 29.82 3.32
N THR A 20 -8.98 28.55 2.92
CA THR A 20 -9.96 28.07 1.92
C THR A 20 -10.67 26.82 2.48
N GLY A 21 -11.61 26.24 1.70
CA GLY A 21 -12.26 24.98 2.09
C GLY A 21 -11.29 23.80 2.24
N ILE A 22 -10.04 23.93 1.75
CA ILE A 22 -9.03 22.85 1.73
C ILE A 22 -7.64 23.31 2.17
N SER A 23 -7.48 24.52 2.75
CA SER A 23 -6.17 25.02 3.18
C SER A 23 -6.24 25.79 4.48
N LYS A 24 -5.11 25.86 5.19
CA LYS A 24 -4.87 26.74 6.35
C LYS A 24 -3.71 27.67 6.10
N LEU A 25 -3.79 28.88 6.65
CA LEU A 25 -2.80 29.93 6.56
C LEU A 25 -2.30 30.32 7.95
N CYS A 26 -1.00 30.54 8.07
CA CYS A 26 -0.37 31.11 9.25
C CYS A 26 -0.35 32.64 9.12
N ASP A 27 -0.98 33.36 10.04
CA ASP A 27 -1.02 34.82 10.01
C ASP A 27 0.36 35.46 10.32
N LYS A 28 1.28 34.72 10.97
CA LYS A 28 2.62 35.24 11.33
C LYS A 28 3.64 35.10 10.22
N CYS A 29 3.78 33.89 9.63
CA CYS A 29 4.81 33.63 8.62
C CYS A 29 4.24 33.44 7.21
N HIS A 30 2.94 33.59 7.04
CA HIS A 30 2.20 33.47 5.78
C HIS A 30 2.35 32.12 5.06
N ARG A 31 2.78 31.08 5.79
CA ARG A 31 2.80 29.71 5.24
C ARG A 31 1.38 29.21 5.07
N GLU A 32 1.04 28.82 3.86
CA GLU A 32 -0.19 28.10 3.56
C GLU A 32 0.10 26.61 3.43
N ILE A 33 -0.80 25.78 3.94
CA ILE A 33 -0.70 24.31 3.91
C ILE A 33 -2.02 23.66 3.52
N TRP A 34 -1.90 22.54 2.87
CA TRP A 34 -2.99 21.67 2.44
C TRP A 34 -2.90 20.30 3.11
N PRO A 35 -3.99 19.50 3.15
CA PRO A 35 -3.92 18.12 3.60
C PRO A 35 -2.85 17.33 2.86
N GLN A 36 -1.99 16.65 3.61
CA GLN A 36 -0.99 15.74 3.06
C GLN A 36 -1.56 14.33 3.07
N LEU A 37 -1.42 13.59 1.98
CA LEU A 37 -1.79 12.18 1.91
C LEU A 37 -0.57 11.30 2.22
N ALA A 38 -0.76 10.34 3.10
CA ALA A 38 0.20 9.25 3.30
C ALA A 38 -0.01 8.22 2.16
N THR A 39 0.83 8.30 1.13
CA THR A 39 0.74 7.40 -0.01
C THR A 39 1.44 6.09 0.30
N ALA A 40 0.75 4.98 0.06
CA ALA A 40 1.31 3.63 0.16
C ALA A 40 1.07 2.86 -1.13
N VAL A 41 2.01 2.02 -1.50
CA VAL A 41 1.87 1.05 -2.58
C VAL A 41 1.37 -0.28 -2.05
N ILE A 42 0.68 -1.04 -2.88
CA ILE A 42 0.31 -2.42 -2.62
C ILE A 42 0.47 -3.22 -3.92
N CYS A 43 1.15 -4.35 -3.86
CA CYS A 43 1.52 -5.09 -5.05
C CYS A 43 1.14 -6.56 -4.99
N LEU A 44 0.45 -7.04 -6.04
CA LEU A 44 0.28 -8.46 -6.30
C LEU A 44 1.46 -8.95 -7.15
N VAL A 45 2.35 -9.72 -6.53
CA VAL A 45 3.45 -10.40 -7.22
C VAL A 45 3.00 -11.77 -7.68
N HIS A 46 3.22 -12.08 -8.97
CA HIS A 46 2.83 -13.37 -9.53
C HIS A 46 3.98 -14.10 -10.24
N LYS A 47 3.91 -15.42 -10.24
CA LYS A 47 4.82 -16.34 -10.93
C LYS A 47 4.01 -17.46 -11.57
N GLY A 48 3.74 -17.35 -12.86
CA GLY A 48 2.83 -18.29 -13.55
C GLY A 48 1.41 -18.22 -12.96
N ASP A 49 0.96 -19.32 -12.37
CA ASP A 49 -0.36 -19.46 -11.74
C ASP A 49 -0.30 -19.41 -10.19
N GLU A 50 0.80 -18.88 -9.66
CA GLU A 50 0.99 -18.62 -8.24
C GLU A 50 1.09 -17.13 -7.96
N ILE A 51 0.60 -16.71 -6.79
CA ILE A 51 0.78 -15.36 -6.25
C ILE A 51 1.49 -15.41 -4.91
N LEU A 52 2.27 -14.37 -4.63
CA LEU A 52 2.87 -14.16 -3.33
C LEU A 52 1.82 -13.59 -2.39
N LEU A 53 1.56 -14.28 -1.29
CA LEU A 53 0.74 -13.77 -0.21
C LEU A 53 1.53 -13.72 1.08
N VAL A 54 1.27 -12.67 1.86
CA VAL A 54 1.96 -12.40 3.12
C VAL A 54 0.97 -12.27 4.27
N ARG A 55 1.43 -12.50 5.48
CA ARG A 55 0.68 -12.24 6.69
C ARG A 55 1.48 -11.32 7.60
N ALA A 56 1.09 -10.07 7.66
CA ALA A 56 1.73 -9.08 8.50
C ALA A 56 1.29 -9.18 9.98
N HIS A 57 2.13 -8.68 10.89
CA HIS A 57 1.83 -8.67 12.33
C HIS A 57 0.63 -7.80 12.68
N ASN A 58 0.39 -6.73 11.96
CA ASN A 58 -0.70 -5.78 12.18
C ASN A 58 -2.06 -6.24 11.62
N PHE A 59 -2.14 -7.36 10.90
CA PHE A 59 -3.40 -7.86 10.37
C PHE A 59 -4.32 -8.36 11.49
N ARG A 60 -5.50 -7.73 11.60
CA ARG A 60 -6.54 -8.07 12.59
C ARG A 60 -7.41 -9.23 12.11
N GLY A 61 -6.84 -10.34 11.73
CA GLY A 61 -7.59 -11.49 11.23
C GLY A 61 -6.68 -12.61 10.77
N ASN A 62 -7.30 -13.73 10.40
CA ASN A 62 -6.56 -14.89 9.90
C ASN A 62 -6.58 -14.93 8.37
N PHE A 63 -6.21 -13.83 7.72
CA PHE A 63 -6.11 -13.75 6.27
C PHE A 63 -4.69 -13.46 5.83
N HIS A 64 -4.40 -13.78 4.57
CA HIS A 64 -3.18 -13.40 3.87
C HIS A 64 -3.48 -12.24 2.94
N GLY A 65 -2.61 -11.25 2.92
CA GLY A 65 -2.71 -10.08 2.06
C GLY A 65 -1.56 -10.02 1.05
N LEU A 66 -1.41 -8.84 0.48
CA LEU A 66 -0.34 -8.50 -0.45
C LEU A 66 0.72 -7.67 0.26
N VAL A 67 1.94 -7.63 -0.28
CA VAL A 67 3.00 -6.71 0.19
C VAL A 67 2.53 -5.28 0.00
N ALA A 68 2.71 -4.46 1.02
CA ALA A 68 2.27 -3.06 1.00
C ALA A 68 3.08 -2.21 1.97
N GLY A 69 3.55 -1.06 1.52
CA GLY A 69 4.28 -0.13 2.36
C GLY A 69 4.19 1.32 1.90
N PHE A 70 4.72 2.22 2.71
CA PHE A 70 4.66 3.65 2.42
C PHE A 70 5.73 4.08 1.42
N VAL A 71 5.34 5.02 0.55
CA VAL A 71 6.28 5.69 -0.35
C VAL A 71 7.15 6.65 0.46
N GLU A 72 8.45 6.54 0.31
CA GLU A 72 9.42 7.40 0.98
C GLU A 72 9.71 8.69 0.20
N THR A 73 10.31 9.67 0.87
CA THR A 73 10.66 10.95 0.25
C THR A 73 11.69 10.76 -0.86
N GLY A 74 11.32 11.11 -2.08
CA GLY A 74 12.20 11.02 -3.25
C GLY A 74 12.05 9.74 -4.06
N GLU A 75 11.19 8.81 -3.64
CA GLU A 75 10.87 7.61 -4.41
C GLU A 75 9.82 7.87 -5.50
N THR A 76 9.90 7.08 -6.57
CA THR A 76 8.76 6.82 -7.45
C THR A 76 7.90 5.70 -6.88
N LEU A 77 6.65 5.57 -7.35
CA LEU A 77 5.77 4.48 -6.90
C LEU A 77 6.33 3.11 -7.27
N GLU A 78 6.97 2.99 -8.43
CA GLU A 78 7.59 1.75 -8.90
C GLU A 78 8.80 1.37 -8.04
N HIS A 79 9.65 2.34 -7.66
CA HIS A 79 10.77 2.09 -6.75
C HIS A 79 10.29 1.67 -5.36
N ALA A 80 9.21 2.29 -4.85
CA ALA A 80 8.60 1.88 -3.59
C ALA A 80 8.10 0.42 -3.65
N VAL A 81 7.49 0.00 -4.77
CA VAL A 81 7.08 -1.40 -4.98
C VAL A 81 8.29 -2.34 -4.95
N GLU A 82 9.37 -2.01 -5.68
CA GLU A 82 10.59 -2.82 -5.71
C GLU A 82 11.23 -2.93 -4.33
N ARG A 83 11.35 -1.81 -3.60
CA ARG A 83 11.95 -1.76 -2.26
C ARG A 83 11.14 -2.57 -1.26
N GLU A 84 9.84 -2.33 -1.13
CA GLU A 84 8.97 -3.04 -0.17
C GLU A 84 8.97 -4.55 -0.40
N ILE A 85 8.91 -4.99 -1.66
CA ILE A 85 8.99 -6.42 -1.98
C ILE A 85 10.36 -7.00 -1.59
N ALA A 86 11.44 -6.28 -1.89
CA ALA A 86 12.79 -6.73 -1.54
C ALA A 86 13.02 -6.77 -0.03
N GLU A 87 12.59 -5.73 0.71
CA GLU A 87 12.75 -5.62 2.16
C GLU A 87 11.92 -6.67 2.90
N GLU A 88 10.62 -6.75 2.60
CA GLU A 88 9.73 -7.67 3.31
C GLU A 88 9.92 -9.14 2.94
N THR A 89 10.34 -9.45 1.71
CA THR A 89 10.32 -10.83 1.19
C THR A 89 11.60 -11.35 0.56
N GLY A 90 12.62 -10.50 0.35
CA GLY A 90 13.88 -10.87 -0.32
C GLY A 90 13.76 -11.10 -1.81
N LEU A 91 12.60 -10.83 -2.42
CA LEU A 91 12.35 -11.07 -3.83
C LEU A 91 12.69 -9.86 -4.69
N THR A 92 12.99 -10.13 -5.96
CA THR A 92 13.08 -9.12 -7.03
C THR A 92 11.92 -9.29 -8.00
N VAL A 93 11.45 -8.17 -8.55
CA VAL A 93 10.31 -8.12 -9.47
C VAL A 93 10.65 -7.35 -10.74
N ARG A 94 9.81 -7.52 -11.74
CA ARG A 94 9.85 -6.80 -13.03
C ARG A 94 8.44 -6.56 -13.55
N ASN A 95 8.33 -5.83 -14.67
CA ASN A 95 7.06 -5.59 -15.35
C ASN A 95 5.97 -5.06 -14.40
N ILE A 96 6.33 -4.02 -13.64
CA ILE A 96 5.42 -3.37 -12.68
C ILE A 96 4.32 -2.64 -13.47
N GLU A 97 3.06 -3.04 -13.26
CA GLU A 97 1.87 -2.52 -13.94
C GLU A 97 0.92 -1.85 -12.95
N TYR A 98 0.58 -0.58 -13.18
CA TYR A 98 -0.43 0.11 -12.37
C TYR A 98 -1.81 -0.53 -12.57
N PHE A 99 -2.47 -0.81 -11.45
CA PHE A 99 -3.84 -1.37 -11.44
C PHE A 99 -4.90 -0.32 -11.14
N GLY A 100 -4.71 0.46 -10.11
CA GLY A 100 -5.70 1.41 -9.61
C GLY A 100 -5.34 1.97 -8.26
N SER A 101 -6.18 2.81 -7.69
CA SER A 101 -5.97 3.37 -6.36
C SER A 101 -7.25 3.35 -5.53
N GLN A 102 -7.08 3.43 -4.21
CA GLN A 102 -8.18 3.48 -3.25
C GLN A 102 -7.84 4.44 -2.10
N PRO A 103 -8.71 5.42 -1.78
CA PRO A 103 -8.58 6.18 -0.55
C PRO A 103 -8.56 5.26 0.66
N TRP A 104 -7.62 5.51 1.58
CA TRP A 104 -7.47 4.76 2.82
C TRP A 104 -7.52 5.73 4.00
N PRO A 105 -8.74 6.08 4.50
CA PRO A 105 -8.93 7.18 5.45
C PRO A 105 -8.55 6.80 6.90
N TYR A 106 -7.43 6.10 7.08
CA TYR A 106 -6.91 5.68 8.39
C TYR A 106 -5.43 6.07 8.56
N PRO A 107 -5.15 7.35 8.92
CA PRO A 107 -6.11 8.49 9.02
C PRO A 107 -6.30 9.28 7.73
N ASN A 108 -5.36 9.26 6.76
CA ASN A 108 -5.32 10.12 5.57
C ASN A 108 -4.52 9.48 4.43
N GLY A 109 -4.64 8.16 4.25
CA GLY A 109 -3.88 7.40 3.27
C GLY A 109 -4.49 7.37 1.88
N LEU A 110 -3.62 7.08 0.90
CA LEU A 110 -3.97 6.66 -0.45
C LEU A 110 -3.20 5.38 -0.77
N MET A 111 -3.93 4.29 -1.04
CA MET A 111 -3.33 3.04 -1.52
C MET A 111 -3.27 3.03 -3.04
N VAL A 112 -2.09 2.74 -3.60
CA VAL A 112 -1.85 2.64 -5.05
C VAL A 112 -1.48 1.20 -5.38
N GLY A 113 -2.31 0.52 -6.17
CA GLY A 113 -2.21 -0.90 -6.46
C GLY A 113 -1.45 -1.21 -7.75
N PHE A 114 -0.62 -2.25 -7.69
CA PHE A 114 0.23 -2.72 -8.79
C PHE A 114 0.16 -4.23 -8.95
N TYR A 115 0.43 -4.70 -10.17
CA TYR A 115 0.90 -6.04 -10.46
C TYR A 115 2.40 -6.01 -10.70
N ALA A 116 3.10 -7.10 -10.37
CA ALA A 116 4.48 -7.31 -10.77
C ALA A 116 4.76 -8.79 -11.03
N GLU A 117 5.65 -9.06 -11.95
CA GLU A 117 6.15 -10.43 -12.20
C GLU A 117 7.36 -10.72 -11.30
N TYR A 118 7.40 -11.91 -10.73
CA TYR A 118 8.60 -12.43 -10.07
C TYR A 118 9.77 -12.47 -11.05
N ALA A 119 10.92 -11.93 -10.64
CA ALA A 119 12.14 -11.92 -11.42
C ALA A 119 13.27 -12.76 -10.81
N GLY A 120 13.27 -12.97 -9.49
CA GLY A 120 14.29 -13.75 -8.80
C GLY A 120 14.25 -13.62 -7.29
N GLY A 121 15.17 -14.33 -6.61
CA GLY A 121 15.26 -14.37 -5.15
C GLY A 121 14.54 -15.57 -4.55
N GLU A 122 14.81 -15.80 -3.27
CA GLU A 122 14.09 -16.77 -2.43
C GLU A 122 13.32 -16.00 -1.36
N VAL A 123 12.19 -16.57 -0.91
CA VAL A 123 11.37 -15.91 0.11
C VAL A 123 12.09 -15.93 1.46
N HIS A 124 12.51 -14.76 1.89
CA HIS A 124 13.07 -14.47 3.21
C HIS A 124 12.25 -13.36 3.84
N ILE A 125 11.50 -13.67 4.90
CA ILE A 125 10.63 -12.68 5.55
C ILE A 125 11.43 -11.75 6.47
N GLN A 126 11.04 -10.49 6.46
CA GLN A 126 11.42 -9.54 7.51
C GLN A 126 10.54 -9.81 8.74
N GLU A 127 11.10 -10.48 9.75
CA GLU A 127 10.37 -10.97 10.92
C GLU A 127 9.73 -9.87 11.78
N GLU A 128 10.20 -8.62 11.67
CA GLU A 128 9.63 -7.47 12.35
C GLU A 128 8.27 -7.08 11.78
N GLU A 129 8.01 -7.31 10.50
CA GLU A 129 6.80 -6.92 9.80
C GLU A 129 5.90 -8.10 9.43
N LEU A 130 6.48 -9.21 8.98
CA LEU A 130 5.76 -10.37 8.51
C LEU A 130 5.84 -11.57 9.46
N LYS A 131 4.71 -12.25 9.61
CA LYS A 131 4.64 -13.58 10.26
C LYS A 131 4.97 -14.70 9.30
N THR A 132 4.45 -14.60 8.07
CA THR A 132 4.66 -15.59 7.00
C THR A 132 4.57 -14.92 5.65
N ALA A 133 5.30 -15.47 4.68
CA ALA A 133 5.13 -15.21 3.26
C ALA A 133 5.29 -16.51 2.49
N GLY A 134 4.61 -16.61 1.34
CA GLY A 134 4.73 -17.80 0.49
C GLY A 134 3.97 -17.68 -0.82
N TRP A 135 4.29 -18.62 -1.72
CA TRP A 135 3.60 -18.77 -2.99
C TRP A 135 2.36 -19.62 -2.83
N PHE A 136 1.25 -19.16 -3.37
CA PHE A 136 -0.04 -19.87 -3.32
C PHE A 136 -0.59 -20.03 -4.73
N SER A 137 -0.94 -21.27 -5.06
CA SER A 137 -1.55 -21.59 -6.35
C SER A 137 -2.94 -20.98 -6.46
N ILE A 138 -3.30 -20.58 -7.67
CA ILE A 138 -4.65 -20.10 -8.03
C ILE A 138 -5.77 -21.06 -7.59
N ASP A 139 -5.50 -22.36 -7.56
CA ASP A 139 -6.48 -23.38 -7.19
C ASP A 139 -6.52 -23.68 -5.67
N ASN A 140 -5.62 -23.08 -4.88
CA ASN A 140 -5.53 -23.32 -3.44
C ASN A 140 -5.11 -22.03 -2.68
N LEU A 141 -5.92 -21.00 -2.82
CA LEU A 141 -5.71 -19.76 -2.10
C LEU A 141 -6.16 -19.91 -0.63
N PRO A 142 -5.41 -19.34 0.32
CA PRO A 142 -5.83 -19.27 1.71
C PRO A 142 -6.97 -18.26 1.89
N VAL A 143 -7.36 -17.98 3.12
CA VAL A 143 -8.27 -16.87 3.42
C VAL A 143 -7.61 -15.58 2.97
N ILE A 144 -8.26 -14.85 2.06
CA ILE A 144 -7.82 -13.59 1.45
C ILE A 144 -8.64 -12.41 1.97
N PRO A 145 -8.24 -11.13 1.71
CA PRO A 145 -8.94 -9.97 2.23
C PRO A 145 -10.40 -9.84 1.77
N GLU A 146 -11.18 -9.04 2.49
CA GLU A 146 -12.59 -8.77 2.17
C GLU A 146 -12.75 -8.00 0.86
N LYS A 147 -13.90 -8.19 0.19
CA LYS A 147 -14.22 -7.68 -1.17
C LYS A 147 -14.10 -6.17 -1.36
N LEU A 148 -14.13 -5.36 -0.28
CA LEU A 148 -14.05 -3.91 -0.37
C LEU A 148 -12.63 -3.38 -0.51
N SER A 149 -11.60 -4.17 -0.18
CA SER A 149 -10.20 -3.75 -0.19
C SER A 149 -9.59 -3.77 -1.60
N ILE A 150 -8.65 -2.87 -1.86
CA ILE A 150 -7.87 -2.89 -3.12
C ILE A 150 -7.04 -4.18 -3.24
N ALA A 151 -6.58 -4.76 -2.13
CA ALA A 151 -5.91 -6.05 -2.11
C ALA A 151 -6.79 -7.14 -2.72
N ARG A 152 -8.06 -7.23 -2.29
CA ARG A 152 -9.02 -8.19 -2.83
C ARG A 152 -9.34 -7.90 -4.30
N LYS A 153 -9.49 -6.64 -4.69
CA LYS A 153 -9.73 -6.28 -6.09
C LYS A 153 -8.59 -6.69 -7.02
N LEU A 154 -7.33 -6.55 -6.57
CA LEU A 154 -6.16 -7.03 -7.28
C LEU A 154 -6.21 -8.54 -7.48
N ILE A 155 -6.47 -9.31 -6.41
CA ILE A 155 -6.57 -10.77 -6.46
C ILE A 155 -7.70 -11.21 -7.38
N ASP A 156 -8.91 -10.67 -7.20
CA ASP A 156 -10.08 -11.03 -8.02
C ASP A 156 -9.85 -10.72 -9.51
N ASN A 157 -9.25 -9.56 -9.84
CA ASN A 157 -8.93 -9.21 -11.22
C ASN A 157 -7.84 -10.13 -11.81
N TRP A 158 -6.81 -10.50 -11.04
CA TRP A 158 -5.81 -11.46 -11.48
C TRP A 158 -6.43 -12.83 -11.76
N LEU A 159 -7.32 -13.32 -10.88
CA LEU A 159 -8.07 -14.56 -11.10
C LEU A 159 -8.89 -14.49 -12.41
N LEU A 160 -9.60 -13.39 -12.66
CA LEU A 160 -10.35 -13.17 -13.89
C LEU A 160 -9.45 -13.19 -15.14
N ARG A 161 -8.27 -12.56 -15.11
CA ARG A 161 -7.27 -12.61 -16.18
C ARG A 161 -6.82 -14.06 -16.48
N LYS A 162 -6.90 -14.95 -15.50
CA LYS A 162 -6.60 -16.38 -15.61
C LYS A 162 -7.81 -17.26 -15.93
N GLY A 163 -8.97 -16.66 -16.20
CA GLY A 163 -10.21 -17.39 -16.49
C GLY A 163 -10.85 -18.08 -15.28
N ARG A 164 -10.56 -17.59 -14.07
CA ARG A 164 -11.13 -18.05 -12.81
C ARG A 164 -12.04 -17.00 -12.19
N THR A 165 -12.95 -17.40 -11.34
CA THR A 165 -13.78 -16.50 -10.52
C THR A 165 -13.41 -16.67 -9.06
N ALA A 166 -13.23 -15.57 -8.33
CA ALA A 166 -13.14 -15.60 -6.87
C ALA A 166 -14.56 -15.73 -6.29
N GLU A 167 -14.79 -16.74 -5.47
CA GLU A 167 -16.01 -16.89 -4.67
C GLU A 167 -16.07 -15.88 -3.50
#